data_ab1fd26b8f651ef8bbddfa977940c7c2
#
_entry.id   ab1fd26b8f651ef8bbddfa977940c7c2
#
_cell.length_a   1.000
_cell.length_b   1.000
_cell.length_c   1.000
_cell.angle_alpha   90.00
_cell.angle_beta   90.00
_cell.angle_gamma   90.00
#
_symmetry.space_group_name_H-M   'P 1'
#
loop_
_entity.id
_entity.type
_entity.pdbx_description
1 polymer ?
#
loop_
_entity_poly.entity_id
_entity_poly.type
_entity_poly.pdbx_seq_one_letter_code
_entity_poly.pdbx_strand_id
1 'polypeptide(L)'
;MSNKAVIILSGGMDSVTTLALAKDRGYDCYTLSFNYGQKSISELDAALYYSKKYHCIKHKVFDINFGDFTDSALTNSSTSVLDNSEASIPKTYVPMRNIIFLSIACSWAENINSTNIFIGANAIDYSGYPDCREEFLDSFEKMINLGSKTGSEGKIFNIHRPLVEMSKIRTKWIDTPGKNTKLIKPASINEVKNDD
;
A
#
# COMPACT_ATOMS: atom_id res chain seq x y z
N MET A 1 2.80 -24.91 4.63
CA MET A 1 2.53 -23.74 5.50
C MET A 1 1.61 -22.80 4.74
N SER A 2 0.59 -22.25 5.37
CA SER A 2 -0.31 -21.29 4.71
C SER A 2 0.48 -20.04 4.34
N ASN A 3 0.47 -19.66 3.05
CA ASN A 3 1.22 -18.49 2.54
C ASN A 3 0.36 -17.22 2.67
N LYS A 4 -0.06 -16.90 3.91
CA LYS A 4 -0.92 -15.75 4.20
C LYS A 4 -0.16 -14.43 4.03
N ALA A 5 -0.86 -13.41 3.55
CA ALA A 5 -0.34 -12.04 3.48
C ALA A 5 -1.43 -11.03 3.82
N VAL A 6 -1.06 -9.95 4.52
CA VAL A 6 -1.90 -8.76 4.70
C VAL A 6 -1.53 -7.74 3.65
N ILE A 7 -2.52 -7.27 2.88
CA ILE A 7 -2.35 -6.30 1.82
C ILE A 7 -3.01 -4.98 2.24
N ILE A 8 -2.25 -3.90 2.33
CA ILE A 8 -2.82 -2.55 2.51
C ILE A 8 -3.43 -2.14 1.17
N LEU A 9 -4.76 -2.03 1.14
CA LEU A 9 -5.55 -1.82 -0.08
C LEU A 9 -6.36 -0.53 0.03
N SER A 10 -5.93 0.52 -0.67
CA SER A 10 -6.66 1.80 -0.73
C SER A 10 -7.76 1.82 -1.81
N GLY A 11 -7.73 0.89 -2.76
CA GLY A 11 -8.58 0.92 -3.97
C GLY A 11 -7.96 1.71 -5.14
N GLY A 12 -6.90 2.47 -4.91
CA GLY A 12 -6.12 3.12 -5.96
C GLY A 12 -5.26 2.12 -6.73
N MET A 13 -4.83 2.52 -7.94
CA MET A 13 -4.13 1.69 -8.92
C MET A 13 -2.92 0.94 -8.33
N ASP A 14 -2.08 1.60 -7.56
CA ASP A 14 -0.87 1.00 -6.99
C ASP A 14 -1.18 -0.11 -5.99
N SER A 15 -2.14 0.12 -5.10
CA SER A 15 -2.56 -0.87 -4.11
C SER A 15 -3.25 -2.08 -4.76
N VAL A 16 -4.04 -1.87 -5.81
CA VAL A 16 -4.69 -2.95 -6.58
C VAL A 16 -3.65 -3.75 -7.36
N THR A 17 -2.66 -3.09 -7.99
CA THR A 17 -1.54 -3.77 -8.65
C THR A 17 -0.73 -4.61 -7.66
N THR A 18 -0.49 -4.08 -6.46
CA THR A 18 0.19 -4.80 -5.37
C THR A 18 -0.60 -6.04 -4.95
N LEU A 19 -1.92 -5.94 -4.82
CA LEU A 19 -2.80 -7.09 -4.53
C LEU A 19 -2.71 -8.14 -5.65
N ALA A 20 -2.78 -7.73 -6.92
CA ALA A 20 -2.66 -8.63 -8.07
C ALA A 20 -1.33 -9.40 -8.05
N LEU A 21 -0.22 -8.70 -7.78
CA LEU A 21 1.11 -9.32 -7.67
C LEU A 21 1.22 -10.29 -6.49
N ALA A 22 0.61 -9.97 -5.34
CA ALA A 22 0.58 -10.89 -4.21
C ALA A 22 -0.21 -12.16 -4.55
N LYS A 23 -1.34 -12.04 -5.24
CA LYS A 23 -2.14 -13.19 -5.72
C LYS A 23 -1.39 -14.02 -6.74
N ASP A 24 -0.70 -13.41 -7.70
CA ASP A 24 0.12 -14.10 -8.70
C ASP A 24 1.27 -14.88 -8.07
N ARG A 25 1.83 -14.38 -6.97
CA ARG A 25 2.85 -15.08 -6.15
C ARG A 25 2.26 -16.18 -5.24
N GLY A 26 0.96 -16.47 -5.33
CA GLY A 26 0.29 -17.56 -4.61
C GLY A 26 -0.03 -17.27 -3.16
N TYR A 27 -0.15 -16.00 -2.75
CA TYR A 27 -0.53 -15.65 -1.39
C TYR A 27 -2.04 -15.79 -1.14
N ASP A 28 -2.39 -16.27 0.05
CA ASP A 28 -3.72 -16.17 0.65
C ASP A 28 -3.90 -14.75 1.19
N CYS A 29 -4.50 -13.86 0.39
CA CYS A 29 -4.56 -12.44 0.68
C CYS A 29 -5.67 -12.09 1.67
N TYR A 30 -5.31 -11.31 2.68
CA TYR A 30 -6.17 -10.61 3.62
C TYR A 30 -6.01 -9.11 3.36
N THR A 31 -7.07 -8.40 3.00
CA THR A 31 -6.97 -7.00 2.60
C THR A 31 -7.43 -6.07 3.72
N LEU A 32 -6.68 -5.00 3.93
CA LEU A 32 -6.90 -3.99 4.95
C LEU A 32 -7.01 -2.61 4.30
N SER A 33 -8.14 -1.97 4.46
CA SER A 33 -8.37 -0.58 4.04
C SER A 33 -8.51 0.31 5.27
N PHE A 34 -8.22 1.59 5.09
CA PHE A 34 -8.32 2.58 6.13
C PHE A 34 -9.30 3.67 5.74
N ASN A 35 -10.27 3.92 6.61
CA ASN A 35 -11.12 5.09 6.56
C ASN A 35 -10.54 6.12 7.52
N TYR A 36 -9.93 7.17 6.99
CA TYR A 36 -9.25 8.20 7.79
C TYR A 36 -9.78 9.61 7.50
N GLY A 37 -11.01 9.69 6.99
CA GLY A 37 -11.64 10.96 6.62
C GLY A 37 -11.20 11.48 5.26
N GLN A 38 -10.67 10.62 4.39
CA GLN A 38 -10.32 10.98 3.01
C GLN A 38 -11.55 11.44 2.22
N LYS A 39 -11.37 12.44 1.34
CA LYS A 39 -12.45 13.02 0.51
C LYS A 39 -13.11 12.00 -0.44
N SER A 40 -12.38 10.96 -0.84
CA SER A 40 -12.85 9.95 -1.82
C SER A 40 -13.35 8.69 -1.10
N ILE A 41 -14.63 8.67 -0.75
CA ILE A 41 -15.29 7.46 -0.21
C ILE A 41 -15.31 6.32 -1.26
N SER A 42 -15.34 6.67 -2.56
CA SER A 42 -15.30 5.72 -3.67
C SER A 42 -14.05 4.81 -3.67
N GLU A 43 -12.97 5.21 -3.00
CA GLU A 43 -11.78 4.37 -2.85
C GLU A 43 -12.05 3.13 -1.98
N LEU A 44 -12.86 3.26 -0.92
CA LEU A 44 -13.21 2.13 -0.06
C LEU A 44 -14.12 1.13 -0.79
N ASP A 45 -15.05 1.63 -1.63
CA ASP A 45 -15.91 0.77 -2.47
C ASP A 45 -15.06 0.04 -3.50
N ALA A 46 -14.11 0.72 -4.14
CA ALA A 46 -13.16 0.11 -5.06
C ALA A 46 -12.29 -0.95 -4.36
N ALA A 47 -11.80 -0.68 -3.15
CA ALA A 47 -11.03 -1.64 -2.37
C ALA A 47 -11.86 -2.90 -2.06
N LEU A 48 -13.10 -2.75 -1.64
CA LEU A 48 -14.02 -3.87 -1.40
C LEU A 48 -14.29 -4.67 -2.68
N TYR A 49 -14.54 -3.97 -3.80
CA TYR A 49 -14.75 -4.60 -5.11
C TYR A 49 -13.54 -5.46 -5.51
N TYR A 50 -12.33 -4.90 -5.47
CA TYR A 50 -11.12 -5.63 -5.85
C TYR A 50 -10.79 -6.76 -4.86
N SER A 51 -11.04 -6.59 -3.58
CA SER A 51 -10.90 -7.67 -2.61
C SER A 51 -11.77 -8.88 -2.96
N LYS A 52 -13.03 -8.66 -3.36
CA LYS A 52 -13.94 -9.72 -3.83
C LYS A 52 -13.48 -10.30 -5.17
N LYS A 53 -13.15 -9.46 -6.16
CA LYS A 53 -12.70 -9.85 -7.51
C LYS A 53 -11.47 -10.77 -7.47
N TYR A 54 -10.53 -10.49 -6.58
CA TYR A 54 -9.31 -11.30 -6.37
C TYR A 54 -9.49 -12.44 -5.37
N HIS A 55 -10.73 -12.74 -4.94
CA HIS A 55 -11.05 -13.82 -4.00
C HIS A 55 -10.14 -13.77 -2.75
N CYS A 56 -10.04 -12.59 -2.12
CA CYS A 56 -9.34 -12.45 -0.87
C CYS A 56 -10.09 -13.15 0.26
N ILE A 57 -9.34 -13.74 1.20
CA ILE A 57 -9.91 -14.51 2.31
C ILE A 57 -10.78 -13.63 3.21
N LYS A 58 -10.34 -12.39 3.44
CA LYS A 58 -11.05 -11.42 4.26
C LYS A 58 -10.65 -10.01 3.87
N HIS A 59 -11.63 -9.10 3.92
CA HIS A 59 -11.43 -7.66 3.83
C HIS A 59 -11.84 -7.01 5.15
N LYS A 60 -11.02 -6.09 5.65
CA LYS A 60 -11.33 -5.24 6.81
C LYS A 60 -11.16 -3.78 6.44
N VAL A 61 -12.05 -2.95 6.96
CA VAL A 61 -11.87 -1.50 7.00
C VAL A 61 -11.58 -1.11 8.44
N PHE A 62 -10.56 -0.29 8.63
CA PHE A 62 -10.18 0.25 9.93
C PHE A 62 -10.40 1.76 9.93
N ASP A 63 -11.24 2.24 10.86
CA ASP A 63 -11.54 3.66 10.98
C ASP A 63 -10.50 4.35 11.86
N ILE A 64 -9.92 5.45 11.34
CA ILE A 64 -8.95 6.29 12.06
C ILE A 64 -9.40 7.74 11.90
N ASN A 65 -9.58 8.46 13.00
CA ASN A 65 -9.85 9.89 12.91
C ASN A 65 -8.55 10.70 12.96
N PHE A 66 -8.09 11.20 11.82
CA PHE A 66 -6.97 12.14 11.75
C PHE A 66 -7.40 13.60 11.85
N GLY A 67 -8.71 13.89 11.77
CA GLY A 67 -9.22 15.27 11.67
C GLY A 67 -8.86 16.18 12.84
N ASP A 68 -8.55 15.61 14.00
CA ASP A 68 -8.28 16.38 15.22
C ASP A 68 -6.81 16.85 15.31
N PHE A 69 -5.90 16.35 14.45
CA PHE A 69 -4.47 16.65 14.56
C PHE A 69 -3.72 16.75 13.22
N THR A 70 -4.44 16.94 12.10
CA THR A 70 -3.80 17.17 10.79
C THR A 70 -4.59 18.15 9.94
N ASP A 71 -3.86 19.09 9.31
CA ASP A 71 -4.37 20.07 8.34
C ASP A 71 -4.13 19.63 6.88
N SER A 72 -3.95 18.33 6.64
CA SER A 72 -3.72 17.81 5.30
C SER A 72 -4.89 18.12 4.35
N ALA A 73 -4.58 18.49 3.11
CA ALA A 73 -5.57 18.71 2.06
C ALA A 73 -6.38 17.46 1.70
N LEU A 74 -5.95 16.28 2.11
CA LEU A 74 -6.70 15.02 1.94
C LEU A 74 -7.81 14.85 2.98
N THR A 75 -7.64 15.39 4.18
CA THR A 75 -8.58 15.24 5.29
C THR A 75 -9.36 16.52 5.59
N ASN A 76 -8.81 17.69 5.25
CA ASN A 76 -9.44 18.98 5.50
C ASN A 76 -10.10 19.54 4.22
N SER A 77 -11.43 19.76 4.27
CA SER A 77 -12.21 20.27 3.14
C SER A 77 -11.92 21.73 2.79
N SER A 78 -11.37 22.50 3.71
CA SER A 78 -11.03 23.92 3.51
C SER A 78 -9.70 24.15 2.79
N THR A 79 -8.85 23.13 2.67
CA THR A 79 -7.53 23.23 2.03
C THR A 79 -7.60 22.87 0.55
N SER A 80 -7.19 23.80 -0.34
CA SER A 80 -7.14 23.56 -1.79
C SER A 80 -5.94 22.66 -2.15
N VAL A 81 -6.19 21.66 -3.01
CA VAL A 81 -5.15 20.76 -3.55
C VAL A 81 -4.31 21.45 -4.65
N LEU A 82 -4.80 22.58 -5.22
CA LEU A 82 -4.27 23.21 -6.45
C LEU A 82 -3.10 24.19 -6.23
N ASP A 83 -2.47 24.20 -5.08
CA ASP A 83 -1.37 25.13 -4.81
C ASP A 83 -0.01 24.49 -5.17
N ASN A 84 0.55 24.93 -6.30
CA ASN A 84 1.90 24.58 -6.78
C ASN A 84 2.99 25.28 -5.95
N SER A 85 3.01 25.09 -4.64
CA SER A 85 4.15 25.56 -3.85
C SER A 85 5.34 24.60 -4.05
N GLU A 86 6.53 25.15 -4.28
CA GLU A 86 7.83 24.45 -4.37
C GLU A 86 8.23 23.75 -3.03
N ALA A 87 7.26 23.49 -2.15
CA ALA A 87 7.51 22.81 -0.89
C ALA A 87 7.93 21.35 -1.14
N SER A 88 8.98 20.91 -0.50
CA SER A 88 9.52 19.55 -0.62
C SER A 88 8.54 18.44 -0.16
N ILE A 89 7.52 18.78 0.61
CA ILE A 89 6.46 17.87 1.10
C ILE A 89 5.12 18.39 0.60
N PRO A 90 4.33 17.55 -0.14
CA PRO A 90 3.02 17.94 -0.66
C PRO A 90 2.01 18.31 0.44
N LYS A 91 1.07 19.24 0.16
CA LYS A 91 -0.05 19.55 1.06
C LYS A 91 -0.99 18.35 1.29
N THR A 92 -0.92 17.34 0.45
CA THR A 92 -1.63 16.06 0.60
C THR A 92 -0.97 15.11 1.60
N TYR A 93 0.19 15.46 2.14
CA TYR A 93 0.83 14.65 3.16
C TYR A 93 -0.02 14.58 4.43
N VAL A 94 -0.34 13.37 4.86
CA VAL A 94 -0.93 13.08 6.17
C VAL A 94 0.20 12.60 7.07
N PRO A 95 0.52 13.33 8.15
CA PRO A 95 1.67 13.01 8.99
C PRO A 95 1.65 11.55 9.50
N MET A 96 2.76 10.83 9.31
CA MET A 96 2.98 9.47 9.82
C MET A 96 1.95 8.42 9.34
N ARG A 97 1.19 8.70 8.26
CA ARG A 97 0.10 7.85 7.80
C ARG A 97 0.54 6.41 7.56
N ASN A 98 1.62 6.19 6.82
CA ASN A 98 2.08 4.84 6.50
C ASN A 98 2.68 4.12 7.71
N ILE A 99 3.24 4.83 8.67
CA ILE A 99 3.69 4.26 9.96
C ILE A 99 2.50 3.64 10.68
N ILE A 100 1.40 4.39 10.81
CA ILE A 100 0.19 3.94 11.49
C ILE A 100 -0.44 2.75 10.73
N PHE A 101 -0.57 2.86 9.41
CA PHE A 101 -1.15 1.81 8.58
C PHE A 101 -0.35 0.50 8.64
N LEU A 102 0.97 0.58 8.55
CA LEU A 102 1.85 -0.57 8.67
C LEU A 102 1.78 -1.20 10.06
N SER A 103 1.74 -0.39 11.12
CA SER A 103 1.64 -0.90 12.50
C SER A 103 0.34 -1.70 12.71
N ILE A 104 -0.79 -1.21 12.22
CA ILE A 104 -2.08 -1.91 12.28
C ILE A 104 -2.06 -3.17 11.41
N ALA A 105 -1.47 -3.09 10.21
CA ALA A 105 -1.34 -4.24 9.32
C ALA A 105 -0.48 -5.35 9.94
N CYS A 106 0.63 -5.00 10.59
CA CYS A 106 1.49 -5.95 11.30
C CYS A 106 0.77 -6.60 12.49
N SER A 107 0.02 -5.81 13.28
CA SER A 107 -0.80 -6.34 14.37
C SER A 107 -1.83 -7.37 13.87
N TRP A 108 -2.49 -7.07 12.77
CA TRP A 108 -3.43 -8.04 12.18
C TRP A 108 -2.73 -9.23 11.58
N ALA A 109 -1.58 -9.06 10.92
CA ALA A 109 -0.76 -10.15 10.38
C ALA A 109 -0.32 -11.11 11.47
N GLU A 110 0.16 -10.60 12.61
CA GLU A 110 0.51 -11.41 13.78
C GLU A 110 -0.68 -12.22 14.29
N ASN A 111 -1.86 -11.60 14.40
CA ASN A 111 -3.09 -12.27 14.85
C ASN A 111 -3.52 -13.42 13.93
N ILE A 112 -3.32 -13.32 12.62
CA ILE A 112 -3.66 -14.39 11.66
C ILE A 112 -2.50 -15.35 11.39
N ASN A 113 -1.40 -15.25 12.14
CA ASN A 113 -0.18 -16.03 11.94
C ASN A 113 0.40 -15.86 10.52
N SER A 114 0.45 -14.62 10.03
CA SER A 114 1.14 -14.21 8.81
C SER A 114 2.37 -13.38 9.15
N THR A 115 3.40 -13.50 8.35
CA THR A 115 4.61 -12.67 8.43
C THR A 115 4.80 -11.79 7.19
N ASN A 116 3.85 -11.80 6.26
CA ASN A 116 3.97 -11.08 5.00
C ASN A 116 2.98 -9.90 4.96
N ILE A 117 3.50 -8.70 4.77
CA ILE A 117 2.73 -7.48 4.60
C ILE A 117 3.09 -6.87 3.24
N PHE A 118 2.09 -6.44 2.47
CA PHE A 118 2.27 -5.78 1.19
C PHE A 118 1.78 -4.34 1.24
N ILE A 119 2.60 -3.42 0.73
CA ILE A 119 2.27 -2.00 0.60
C ILE A 119 2.52 -1.52 -0.83
N GLY A 120 1.61 -0.71 -1.36
CA GLY A 120 1.67 -0.15 -2.71
C GLY A 120 2.51 1.13 -2.81
N ALA A 121 3.57 1.27 -2.02
CA ALA A 121 4.53 2.36 -2.18
C ALA A 121 5.26 2.22 -3.51
N ASN A 122 5.46 3.33 -4.23
CA ASN A 122 6.20 3.36 -5.50
C ASN A 122 7.36 4.37 -5.44
N ALA A 123 8.30 4.27 -6.38
CA ALA A 123 9.50 5.11 -6.39
C ALA A 123 9.20 6.61 -6.69
N ILE A 124 8.05 6.92 -7.29
CA ILE A 124 7.64 8.29 -7.61
C ILE A 124 7.23 9.03 -6.33
N ASP A 125 6.67 8.32 -5.36
CA ASP A 125 6.23 8.88 -4.07
C ASP A 125 7.42 9.29 -3.17
N TYR A 126 8.64 8.84 -3.45
CA TYR A 126 9.82 9.09 -2.63
C TYR A 126 10.18 10.57 -2.49
N SER A 127 9.92 11.37 -3.52
CA SER A 127 10.27 12.80 -3.51
C SER A 127 9.40 13.62 -2.56
N GLY A 128 8.16 13.18 -2.29
CA GLY A 128 7.18 13.95 -1.52
C GLY A 128 6.78 13.32 -0.18
N TYR A 129 6.95 12.01 -0.01
CA TYR A 129 6.43 11.29 1.16
C TYR A 129 7.54 10.52 1.87
N PRO A 130 8.06 11.05 3.01
CA PRO A 130 9.15 10.40 3.76
C PRO A 130 8.85 8.96 4.16
N ASP A 131 7.58 8.67 4.47
CA ASP A 131 7.07 7.35 4.89
C ASP A 131 6.75 6.39 3.72
N CYS A 132 7.19 6.73 2.50
CA CYS A 132 7.22 5.84 1.34
C CYS A 132 8.63 5.39 0.97
N ARG A 133 9.66 6.01 1.54
CA ARG A 133 11.07 5.75 1.20
C ARG A 133 11.50 4.35 1.59
N GLU A 134 12.44 3.82 0.83
CA GLU A 134 12.96 2.47 1.04
C GLU A 134 13.66 2.33 2.40
N GLU A 135 14.49 3.30 2.76
CA GLU A 135 15.19 3.33 4.04
C GLU A 135 14.23 3.35 5.24
N PHE A 136 13.07 4.03 5.08
CA PHE A 136 12.02 4.02 6.08
C PHE A 136 11.41 2.61 6.20
N LEU A 137 11.03 1.98 5.08
CA LEU A 137 10.42 0.65 5.09
C LEU A 137 11.36 -0.43 5.64
N ASP A 138 12.66 -0.36 5.31
CA ASP A 138 13.70 -1.23 5.87
C ASP A 138 13.87 -1.05 7.39
N SER A 139 13.83 0.20 7.85
CA SER A 139 13.94 0.52 9.28
C SER A 139 12.69 0.08 10.04
N PHE A 140 11.51 0.27 9.44
CA PHE A 140 10.25 -0.18 10.02
C PHE A 140 10.21 -1.72 10.12
N GLU A 141 10.64 -2.45 9.09
CA GLU A 141 10.73 -3.91 9.11
C GLU A 141 11.65 -4.40 10.23
N LYS A 142 12.80 -3.77 10.41
CA LYS A 142 13.70 -4.07 11.54
C LYS A 142 13.02 -3.82 12.89
N MET A 143 12.35 -2.69 13.02
CA MET A 143 11.66 -2.30 14.26
C MET A 143 10.59 -3.31 14.66
N ILE A 144 9.72 -3.72 13.73
CA ILE A 144 8.65 -4.68 14.05
C ILE A 144 9.18 -6.07 14.36
N ASN A 145 10.29 -6.49 13.74
CA ASN A 145 10.95 -7.76 14.06
C ASN A 145 11.56 -7.75 15.46
N LEU A 146 11.96 -6.60 15.98
CA LEU A 146 12.44 -6.46 17.36
C LEU A 146 11.30 -6.34 18.36
N GLY A 147 10.21 -5.65 17.99
CA GLY A 147 9.13 -5.27 18.90
C GLY A 147 7.91 -6.19 18.93
N SER A 148 7.86 -7.23 18.07
CA SER A 148 6.73 -8.15 17.98
C SER A 148 6.97 -9.45 18.71
N LYS A 149 5.87 -10.13 19.12
CA LYS A 149 5.93 -11.51 19.61
C LYS A 149 6.47 -12.44 18.53
N THR A 150 5.99 -12.31 17.30
CA THR A 150 6.41 -13.10 16.15
C THR A 150 7.92 -13.03 15.93
N GLY A 151 8.51 -11.83 16.00
CA GLY A 151 9.96 -11.63 15.90
C GLY A 151 10.72 -12.22 17.08
N SER A 152 10.20 -12.08 18.31
CA SER A 152 10.80 -12.69 19.51
C SER A 152 10.80 -14.23 19.47
N GLU A 153 9.87 -14.85 18.73
CA GLU A 153 9.79 -16.29 18.47
C GLU A 153 10.70 -16.74 17.31
N GLY A 154 11.53 -15.86 16.76
CA GLY A 154 12.46 -16.16 15.66
C GLY A 154 11.84 -16.24 14.26
N LYS A 155 10.58 -15.82 14.10
CA LYS A 155 9.96 -15.62 12.79
C LYS A 155 10.24 -14.20 12.31
N ILE A 156 10.26 -14.00 10.98
CA ILE A 156 10.63 -12.72 10.38
C ILE A 156 9.45 -12.16 9.60
N PHE A 157 9.00 -10.96 9.98
CA PHE A 157 8.11 -10.16 9.16
C PHE A 157 8.85 -9.63 7.93
N ASN A 158 8.17 -9.66 6.79
CA ASN A 158 8.64 -9.13 5.52
C ASN A 158 7.65 -8.07 5.01
N ILE A 159 8.15 -6.87 4.74
CA ILE A 159 7.36 -5.79 4.13
C ILE A 159 7.66 -5.77 2.62
N HIS A 160 6.74 -6.33 1.86
CA HIS A 160 6.81 -6.40 0.42
C HIS A 160 6.39 -5.07 -0.22
N ARG A 161 7.22 -4.54 -1.12
CA ARG A 161 7.03 -3.29 -1.86
C ARG A 161 7.25 -3.51 -3.36
N PRO A 162 6.41 -4.33 -4.01
CA PRO A 162 6.69 -4.84 -5.34
C PRO A 162 6.81 -3.75 -6.42
N LEU A 163 6.16 -2.60 -6.25
CA LEU A 163 6.22 -1.50 -7.22
C LEU A 163 7.57 -0.79 -7.21
N VAL A 164 8.22 -0.71 -6.05
CA VAL A 164 9.60 -0.18 -5.92
C VAL A 164 10.58 -1.10 -6.63
N GLU A 165 10.45 -2.41 -6.39
CA GLU A 165 11.28 -3.44 -7.02
C GLU A 165 11.12 -3.43 -8.54
N MET A 166 9.88 -3.31 -9.03
CA MET A 166 9.58 -3.22 -10.47
C MET A 166 10.15 -1.97 -11.12
N SER A 167 10.12 -0.82 -10.46
CA SER A 167 10.73 0.41 -10.95
C SER A 167 12.24 0.25 -11.13
N LYS A 168 12.92 -0.38 -10.16
CA LYS A 168 14.35 -0.69 -10.25
C LYS A 168 14.68 -1.63 -11.41
N ILE A 169 13.85 -2.66 -11.62
CA ILE A 169 13.99 -3.58 -12.75
C ILE A 169 13.78 -2.83 -14.05
N ARG A 170 12.74 -2.00 -14.17
CA ARG A 170 12.47 -1.21 -15.37
C ARG A 170 13.62 -0.26 -15.72
N THR A 171 14.18 0.46 -14.76
CA THR A 171 15.34 1.31 -14.96
C THR A 171 16.55 0.50 -15.46
N LYS A 172 16.82 -0.64 -14.83
CA LYS A 172 17.91 -1.54 -15.22
C LYS A 172 17.74 -2.16 -16.61
N TRP A 173 16.47 -2.32 -17.08
CA TRP A 173 16.17 -2.86 -18.41
C TRP A 173 16.19 -1.80 -19.53
N ILE A 174 15.86 -0.54 -19.22
CA ILE A 174 15.97 0.59 -20.15
C ILE A 174 17.45 0.83 -20.52
N ASP A 175 18.36 0.62 -19.58
CA ASP A 175 19.80 0.79 -19.77
C ASP A 175 20.46 -0.40 -20.50
N THR A 176 19.69 -1.46 -20.83
CA THR A 176 20.22 -2.64 -21.55
C THR A 176 19.65 -2.68 -22.97
N PRO A 177 20.41 -2.30 -24.02
CA PRO A 177 19.93 -2.34 -25.39
C PRO A 177 19.58 -3.78 -25.84
N GLY A 178 18.37 -3.99 -26.37
CA GLY A 178 18.02 -5.17 -27.15
C GLY A 178 17.07 -6.20 -26.53
N LYS A 179 16.41 -5.95 -25.40
CA LYS A 179 15.39 -6.87 -24.88
C LYS A 179 13.98 -6.31 -24.94
N ASN A 180 13.12 -6.95 -25.75
CA ASN A 180 11.68 -6.68 -25.81
C ASN A 180 10.98 -7.17 -24.55
N THR A 181 10.48 -6.28 -23.72
CA THR A 181 9.63 -6.60 -22.55
C THR A 181 8.16 -6.50 -22.94
N LYS A 182 7.40 -7.59 -22.77
CA LYS A 182 5.94 -7.52 -22.68
C LYS A 182 5.59 -6.84 -21.34
N LEU A 183 5.22 -5.57 -21.40
CA LEU A 183 4.66 -4.85 -20.27
C LEU A 183 3.30 -5.49 -19.89
N ILE A 184 3.17 -5.91 -18.64
CA ILE A 184 1.86 -6.19 -18.05
C ILE A 184 1.16 -4.82 -17.98
N LYS A 185 0.19 -4.59 -18.87
CA LYS A 185 -0.66 -3.39 -18.79
C LYS A 185 -1.57 -3.57 -17.59
N PRO A 186 -1.63 -2.62 -16.64
CA PRO A 186 -2.69 -2.63 -15.64
C PRO A 186 -4.04 -2.53 -16.38
N ALA A 187 -5.04 -3.31 -15.94
CA ALA A 187 -6.38 -3.22 -16.48
C ALA A 187 -6.84 -1.74 -16.42
N SER A 188 -7.30 -1.22 -17.56
CA SER A 188 -7.74 0.18 -17.63
C SER A 188 -9.04 0.34 -16.84
N ILE A 189 -9.17 1.46 -16.12
CA ILE A 189 -10.36 1.84 -15.31
C ILE A 189 -11.67 1.79 -16.12
N ASN A 190 -11.59 1.77 -17.45
CA ASN A 190 -12.75 1.69 -18.35
C ASN A 190 -13.43 0.31 -18.42
N GLU A 191 -12.82 -0.76 -17.90
CA GLU A 191 -13.47 -2.09 -17.86
C GLU A 191 -14.44 -2.26 -16.68
N VAL A 192 -14.46 -1.31 -15.74
CA VAL A 192 -15.32 -1.39 -14.54
C VAL A 192 -16.76 -0.92 -14.78
N LYS A 193 -17.06 -0.32 -15.96
CA LYS A 193 -18.37 0.32 -16.24
C LYS A 193 -19.35 -0.50 -17.10
N ASN A 194 -19.01 -1.71 -17.54
CA ASN A 194 -19.82 -2.43 -18.52
C ASN A 194 -20.29 -3.83 -18.10
N ASP A 195 -20.32 -4.17 -16.81
CA ASP A 195 -20.96 -5.39 -16.31
C ASP A 195 -22.19 -5.00 -15.43
N ASP A 196 -23.26 -4.53 -16.09
CA ASP A 196 -24.65 -4.57 -15.56
C ASP A 196 -25.36 -5.83 -16.08
#